data_36c2d842b2e6bf430970de777251b428
#
_entry.id   36c2d842b2e6bf430970de777251b428
#
_cell.length_a   1.000
_cell.length_b   1.000
_cell.length_c   1.000
_cell.angle_alpha   90.00
_cell.angle_beta   90.00
_cell.angle_gamma   90.00
#
_symmetry.space_group_name_H-M   'P 1'
#
loop_
_entity.id
_entity.type
_entity.pdbx_description
1 polymer ?
#
loop_
_entity_poly.entity_id
_entity_poly.type
_entity_poly.pdbx_seq_one_letter_code
_entity_poly.pdbx_strand_id
1 'polypeptide(L)'
;VPLRLVLVTVAATSALVTQFVMHNSGSLPEINLQNLIKPKPVEIVGVASVIDGDTIEVHGQRVRFNGIDAPESRQYCNDAKGFEYPCGRRSAEALDGFLAASKPVQCAFVTWDRYGRFVGDCVRADGASVAAWMVEHGQALDWPKYSNGAYAAQQAKAKASKVGLWVGSFQVPWDWRAQPSDDVQTPSAPLFALGSGNAGCNIKGNISAEGERIYHVPGQKYYSVTVINQAKGERWFCLEAEAMAAGWRRSKR
;
A
#
# COMPACT_ATOMS: atom_id res chain seq x y z
N VAL A 1 16.49 81.98 13.05
CA VAL A 1 17.45 81.11 12.41
C VAL A 1 17.12 79.64 12.75
N PRO A 2 17.08 78.72 11.90
CA PRO A 2 16.47 78.56 10.61
C PRO A 2 15.56 77.29 10.55
N LEU A 3 14.25 77.58 10.61
CA LEU A 3 13.25 76.50 10.45
C LEU A 3 13.16 75.96 8.99
N ARG A 4 13.84 76.62 8.05
CA ARG A 4 13.81 76.21 6.61
C ARG A 4 14.80 75.12 6.22
N LEU A 5 15.81 74.84 7.02
CA LEU A 5 16.84 73.82 6.67
C LEU A 5 16.41 72.38 7.05
N VAL A 6 15.52 72.26 8.03
CA VAL A 6 15.06 70.95 8.49
C VAL A 6 14.02 70.34 7.55
N LEU A 7 13.21 71.16 6.86
CA LEU A 7 12.16 70.68 5.95
C LEU A 7 12.70 70.13 4.61
N VAL A 8 13.88 70.57 4.15
CA VAL A 8 14.44 70.14 2.89
C VAL A 8 15.13 68.72 3.03
N THR A 9 15.67 68.42 4.20
CA THR A 9 16.33 67.15 4.45
C THR A 9 15.34 65.98 4.64
N VAL A 10 14.15 66.24 5.17
CA VAL A 10 13.11 65.22 5.37
C VAL A 10 12.43 64.87 4.03
N ALA A 11 12.27 65.79 3.12
CA ALA A 11 11.67 65.58 1.80
C ALA A 11 12.60 64.74 0.87
N ALA A 12 13.94 64.91 0.97
CA ALA A 12 14.89 64.19 0.13
C ALA A 12 15.03 62.72 0.55
N THR A 13 14.91 62.39 1.83
CA THR A 13 15.00 61.03 2.32
C THR A 13 13.76 60.17 2.01
N SER A 14 12.57 60.82 2.03
CA SER A 14 11.33 60.08 1.69
C SER A 14 11.22 59.74 0.20
N ALA A 15 11.76 60.58 -0.69
CA ALA A 15 11.75 60.33 -2.14
C ALA A 15 12.68 59.15 -2.54
N LEU A 16 13.82 59.01 -1.86
CA LEU A 16 14.77 57.93 -2.11
C LEU A 16 14.25 56.56 -1.59
N VAL A 17 13.53 56.56 -0.47
CA VAL A 17 12.92 55.33 0.05
C VAL A 17 11.78 54.85 -0.84
N THR A 18 10.97 55.81 -1.36
CA THR A 18 9.85 55.46 -2.27
C THR A 18 10.35 54.95 -3.64
N GLN A 19 11.45 55.47 -4.16
CA GLN A 19 12.02 54.99 -5.42
C GLN A 19 12.69 53.62 -5.26
N PHE A 20 13.25 53.30 -4.10
CA PHE A 20 13.86 51.98 -3.87
C PHE A 20 12.82 50.87 -3.75
N VAL A 21 11.65 51.17 -3.19
CA VAL A 21 10.53 50.24 -3.08
C VAL A 21 9.84 49.96 -4.44
N MET A 22 9.83 50.94 -5.34
CA MET A 22 9.18 50.79 -6.66
C MET A 22 10.03 50.04 -7.69
N HIS A 23 11.35 49.90 -7.48
CA HIS A 23 12.25 49.22 -8.44
C HIS A 23 12.46 47.71 -8.14
N ASN A 24 11.94 47.23 -7.02
CA ASN A 24 12.11 45.83 -6.63
C ASN A 24 10.78 45.06 -6.57
N SER A 25 9.80 45.45 -7.43
CA SER A 25 8.58 44.68 -7.67
C SER A 25 8.87 43.43 -8.50
N GLY A 26 9.84 42.61 -8.09
CA GLY A 26 9.84 41.21 -8.42
C GLY A 26 8.57 40.61 -7.82
N SER A 27 7.65 40.17 -8.68
CA SER A 27 6.46 39.45 -8.26
C SER A 27 6.88 38.33 -7.35
N LEU A 28 6.67 38.49 -6.05
CA LEU A 28 6.75 37.39 -5.10
C LEU A 28 5.74 36.34 -5.60
N PRO A 29 6.11 35.08 -5.69
CA PRO A 29 5.15 34.06 -6.07
C PRO A 29 3.99 34.17 -5.09
N GLU A 30 2.77 34.37 -5.61
CA GLU A 30 1.54 34.30 -4.81
C GLU A 30 1.50 32.94 -4.14
N ILE A 31 1.93 32.88 -2.88
CA ILE A 31 1.73 31.72 -2.05
C ILE A 31 0.22 31.68 -1.77
N ASN A 32 -0.47 30.81 -2.50
CA ASN A 32 -1.89 30.60 -2.27
C ASN A 32 -2.07 29.96 -0.88
N LEU A 33 -2.25 30.82 0.13
CA LEU A 33 -2.44 30.42 1.53
C LEU A 33 -3.66 29.51 1.73
N GLN A 34 -4.60 29.47 0.78
CA GLN A 34 -5.77 28.59 0.84
C GLN A 34 -5.40 27.10 0.75
N ASN A 35 -4.24 26.76 0.19
CA ASN A 35 -3.75 25.36 0.15
C ASN A 35 -2.97 24.95 1.40
N LEU A 36 -2.63 25.85 2.30
CA LEU A 36 -1.84 25.57 3.49
C LEU A 36 -2.66 25.20 4.73
N ILE A 37 -3.98 25.37 4.69
CA ILE A 37 -4.85 25.05 5.82
C ILE A 37 -5.99 24.13 5.32
N LYS A 38 -5.67 22.88 4.99
CA LYS A 38 -6.71 21.86 5.07
C LYS A 38 -7.05 21.71 6.56
N PRO A 39 -8.30 21.99 6.97
CA PRO A 39 -8.67 21.76 8.36
C PRO A 39 -8.37 20.28 8.68
N LYS A 40 -7.69 20.05 9.80
CA LYS A 40 -7.41 18.70 10.28
C LYS A 40 -8.75 18.00 10.50
N PRO A 41 -9.09 16.93 9.75
CA PRO A 41 -10.33 16.21 10.01
C PRO A 41 -10.22 15.57 11.39
N VAL A 42 -11.25 15.73 12.20
CA VAL A 42 -11.24 15.21 13.58
C VAL A 42 -11.52 13.73 13.56
N GLU A 43 -12.39 13.29 12.66
CA GLU A 43 -12.88 11.92 12.64
C GLU A 43 -13.53 11.58 11.28
N ILE A 44 -13.47 10.29 10.92
CA ILE A 44 -14.23 9.72 9.80
C ILE A 44 -15.07 8.56 10.35
N VAL A 45 -16.39 8.60 10.09
CA VAL A 45 -17.33 7.55 10.52
C VAL A 45 -18.11 7.07 9.31
N GLY A 46 -18.18 5.76 9.08
CA GLY A 46 -18.96 5.22 7.97
C GLY A 46 -18.78 3.72 7.76
N VAL A 47 -19.42 3.21 6.73
CA VAL A 47 -19.20 1.84 6.25
C VAL A 47 -17.94 1.84 5.41
N ALA A 48 -17.02 0.94 5.73
CA ALA A 48 -15.74 0.84 5.05
C ALA A 48 -15.79 -0.14 3.88
N SER A 49 -15.01 0.15 2.83
CA SER A 49 -14.55 -0.82 1.82
C SER A 49 -13.09 -1.13 2.09
N VAL A 50 -12.70 -2.39 2.10
CA VAL A 50 -11.33 -2.82 2.35
C VAL A 50 -10.50 -2.69 1.07
N ILE A 51 -9.34 -2.03 1.17
CA ILE A 51 -8.37 -1.91 0.07
C ILE A 51 -7.29 -2.98 0.21
N ASP A 52 -6.72 -3.11 1.42
CA ASP A 52 -5.74 -4.12 1.80
C ASP A 52 -5.82 -4.37 3.32
N GLY A 53 -4.87 -5.12 3.89
CA GLY A 53 -4.92 -5.52 5.30
C GLY A 53 -4.69 -4.39 6.31
N ASP A 54 -4.32 -3.18 5.89
CA ASP A 54 -4.11 -2.03 6.78
C ASP A 54 -4.70 -0.71 6.24
N THR A 55 -5.45 -0.79 5.15
CA THR A 55 -6.05 0.38 4.50
C THR A 55 -7.50 0.11 4.10
N ILE A 56 -8.38 1.01 4.50
CA ILE A 56 -9.80 1.02 4.12
C ILE A 56 -10.15 2.30 3.37
N GLU A 57 -11.32 2.33 2.75
CA GLU A 57 -11.93 3.54 2.20
C GLU A 57 -13.29 3.76 2.85
N VAL A 58 -13.52 4.99 3.33
CA VAL A 58 -14.79 5.44 3.91
C VAL A 58 -15.17 6.76 3.24
N HIS A 59 -16.33 6.81 2.59
CA HIS A 59 -16.81 8.00 1.86
C HIS A 59 -15.80 8.55 0.83
N GLY A 60 -15.05 7.66 0.14
CA GLY A 60 -14.02 8.05 -0.83
C GLY A 60 -12.70 8.52 -0.21
N GLN A 61 -12.60 8.57 1.11
CA GLN A 61 -11.35 8.87 1.80
C GLN A 61 -10.62 7.58 2.19
N ARG A 62 -9.38 7.42 1.72
CA ARG A 62 -8.51 6.33 2.16
C ARG A 62 -7.98 6.60 3.56
N VAL A 63 -8.16 5.60 4.42
CA VAL A 63 -7.73 5.60 5.82
C VAL A 63 -6.75 4.45 6.02
N ARG A 64 -5.52 4.79 6.36
CA ARG A 64 -4.50 3.82 6.78
C ARG A 64 -4.51 3.69 8.30
N PHE A 65 -4.48 2.47 8.82
CA PHE A 65 -4.45 2.25 10.26
C PHE A 65 -3.09 2.65 10.83
N ASN A 66 -3.17 3.39 11.94
CA ASN A 66 -1.99 3.89 12.63
C ASN A 66 -1.20 2.75 13.28
N GLY A 67 0.13 2.77 13.11
CA GLY A 67 1.08 1.94 13.86
C GLY A 67 1.15 0.47 13.46
N ILE A 68 0.41 0.01 12.46
CA ILE A 68 0.50 -1.36 11.95
C ILE A 68 0.93 -1.41 10.49
N ASP A 69 1.37 -2.60 10.06
CA ASP A 69 1.70 -2.89 8.67
C ASP A 69 1.24 -4.29 8.31
N ALA A 70 0.44 -4.42 7.27
CA ALA A 70 -0.06 -5.69 6.77
C ALA A 70 0.69 -6.13 5.51
N PRO A 71 0.69 -7.43 5.18
CA PRO A 71 1.23 -7.88 3.91
C PRO A 71 0.53 -7.19 2.74
N GLU A 72 1.32 -6.79 1.74
CA GLU A 72 0.82 -6.17 0.53
C GLU A 72 -0.12 -7.11 -0.23
N SER A 73 -1.11 -6.58 -0.95
CA SER A 73 -2.12 -7.39 -1.67
C SER A 73 -1.50 -8.46 -2.59
N ARG A 74 -0.29 -8.21 -3.11
CA ARG A 74 0.47 -9.13 -3.98
C ARG A 74 1.47 -9.99 -3.22
N GLN A 75 1.58 -9.82 -1.91
CA GLN A 75 2.56 -10.55 -1.09
C GLN A 75 2.11 -11.98 -0.84
N TYR A 76 3.04 -12.91 -1.00
CA TYR A 76 2.90 -14.32 -0.67
C TYR A 76 3.73 -14.65 0.57
N CYS A 77 3.24 -15.61 1.34
CA CYS A 77 3.88 -16.15 2.53
C CYS A 77 3.84 -17.68 2.46
N ASN A 78 4.62 -18.37 3.29
CA ASN A 78 4.57 -19.82 3.38
C ASN A 78 3.78 -20.26 4.61
N ASP A 79 3.00 -21.30 4.48
CA ASP A 79 2.33 -21.96 5.60
C ASP A 79 3.30 -22.84 6.43
N ALA A 80 2.79 -23.53 7.46
CA ALA A 80 3.58 -24.41 8.32
C ALA A 80 4.25 -25.57 7.57
N LYS A 81 3.77 -25.92 6.38
CA LYS A 81 4.32 -26.98 5.52
C LYS A 81 5.24 -26.43 4.42
N GLY A 82 5.44 -25.13 4.37
CA GLY A 82 6.24 -24.44 3.35
C GLY A 82 5.49 -24.18 2.04
N PHE A 83 4.17 -24.37 1.98
CA PHE A 83 3.39 -24.03 0.79
C PHE A 83 3.07 -22.54 0.75
N GLU A 84 3.27 -21.94 -0.42
CA GLU A 84 2.93 -20.55 -0.64
C GLU A 84 1.42 -20.29 -0.62
N TYR A 85 1.03 -19.18 -0.01
CA TYR A 85 -0.34 -18.69 -0.03
C TYR A 85 -0.37 -17.15 -0.12
N PRO A 86 -1.44 -16.55 -0.68
CA PRO A 86 -1.56 -15.11 -0.85
C PRO A 86 -1.92 -14.43 0.49
N CYS A 87 -0.91 -14.20 1.35
CA CYS A 87 -1.12 -13.68 2.70
C CYS A 87 -1.68 -12.26 2.72
N GLY A 88 -1.31 -11.40 1.76
CA GLY A 88 -1.88 -10.07 1.66
C GLY A 88 -3.38 -10.08 1.38
N ARG A 89 -3.84 -10.94 0.48
CA ARG A 89 -5.27 -11.12 0.22
C ARG A 89 -6.00 -11.67 1.45
N ARG A 90 -5.43 -12.67 2.14
CA ARG A 90 -6.02 -13.22 3.37
C ARG A 90 -6.13 -12.19 4.48
N SER A 91 -5.14 -11.31 4.60
CA SER A 91 -5.18 -10.21 5.54
C SER A 91 -6.35 -9.26 5.24
N ALA A 92 -6.53 -8.89 3.97
CA ALA A 92 -7.65 -8.04 3.56
C ALA A 92 -9.03 -8.73 3.77
N GLU A 93 -9.14 -10.02 3.46
CA GLU A 93 -10.36 -10.81 3.68
C GLU A 93 -10.69 -10.93 5.19
N ALA A 94 -9.69 -11.10 6.03
CA ALA A 94 -9.85 -11.14 7.48
C ALA A 94 -10.34 -9.79 8.04
N LEU A 95 -9.77 -8.67 7.54
CA LEU A 95 -10.21 -7.33 7.88
C LEU A 95 -11.66 -7.09 7.45
N ASP A 96 -12.04 -7.48 6.22
CA ASP A 96 -13.41 -7.34 5.73
C ASP A 96 -14.41 -8.09 6.62
N GLY A 97 -14.11 -9.35 6.95
CA GLY A 97 -14.92 -10.15 7.88
C GLY A 97 -15.03 -9.52 9.26
N PHE A 98 -13.94 -8.98 9.78
CA PHE A 98 -13.93 -8.30 11.07
C PHE A 98 -14.80 -7.04 11.05
N LEU A 99 -14.69 -6.19 10.03
CA LEU A 99 -15.47 -4.96 9.91
C LEU A 99 -16.96 -5.23 9.60
N ALA A 100 -17.26 -6.31 8.89
CA ALA A 100 -18.64 -6.68 8.56
C ALA A 100 -19.47 -7.02 9.82
N ALA A 101 -18.82 -7.52 10.87
CA ALA A 101 -19.50 -7.97 12.10
C ALA A 101 -20.06 -6.82 12.96
N SER A 102 -19.53 -5.59 12.82
CA SER A 102 -20.01 -4.42 13.58
C SER A 102 -19.73 -3.12 12.80
N LYS A 103 -20.77 -2.43 12.38
CA LYS A 103 -20.72 -1.19 11.59
C LYS A 103 -21.41 -0.06 12.35
N PRO A 104 -21.03 1.21 12.11
CA PRO A 104 -19.96 1.70 11.27
C PRO A 104 -18.56 1.53 11.89
N VAL A 105 -17.51 1.77 11.09
CA VAL A 105 -16.16 2.04 11.61
C VAL A 105 -16.02 3.52 11.91
N GLN A 106 -15.28 3.85 12.96
CA GLN A 106 -14.99 5.19 13.43
C GLN A 106 -13.48 5.35 13.53
N CYS A 107 -12.90 6.32 12.82
CA CYS A 107 -11.47 6.55 12.72
C CYS A 107 -11.11 7.96 13.20
N ALA A 108 -10.42 8.06 14.33
CA ALA A 108 -9.85 9.30 14.85
C ALA A 108 -8.58 9.67 14.07
N PHE A 109 -8.46 10.93 13.68
CA PHE A 109 -7.32 11.42 12.92
C PHE A 109 -6.04 11.46 13.78
N VAL A 110 -4.96 10.86 13.28
CA VAL A 110 -3.62 10.95 13.87
C VAL A 110 -2.73 11.88 13.05
N THR A 111 -2.58 11.61 11.75
CA THR A 111 -1.72 12.39 10.86
C THR A 111 -2.08 12.15 9.39
N TRP A 112 -1.43 12.90 8.49
CA TRP A 112 -1.38 12.59 7.07
C TRP A 112 -0.07 11.86 6.74
N ASP A 113 -0.15 10.81 5.94
CA ASP A 113 1.08 10.21 5.45
C ASP A 113 1.67 10.99 4.26
N ARG A 114 2.85 10.59 3.81
CA ARG A 114 3.54 11.22 2.67
C ARG A 114 2.79 11.16 1.34
N TYR A 115 1.78 10.32 1.24
CA TYR A 115 0.91 10.16 0.06
C TYR A 115 -0.41 10.90 0.21
N GLY A 116 -0.62 11.63 1.30
CA GLY A 116 -1.85 12.35 1.60
C GLY A 116 -3.00 11.46 2.06
N ARG A 117 -2.74 10.21 2.51
CA ARG A 117 -3.76 9.37 3.13
C ARG A 117 -3.98 9.79 4.58
N PHE A 118 -5.22 9.74 5.01
CA PHE A 118 -5.59 9.85 6.41
C PHE A 118 -5.01 8.67 7.19
N VAL A 119 -4.18 8.92 8.20
CA VAL A 119 -3.72 7.91 9.14
C VAL A 119 -4.54 8.06 10.41
N GLY A 120 -5.15 6.98 10.87
CA GLY A 120 -6.07 7.05 12.00
C GLY A 120 -6.10 5.82 12.90
N ASP A 121 -6.53 6.07 14.13
CA ASP A 121 -6.89 5.04 15.09
C ASP A 121 -8.36 4.68 14.88
N CYS A 122 -8.63 3.48 14.42
CA CYS A 122 -9.95 3.04 14.02
C CYS A 122 -10.52 2.01 14.99
N VAL A 123 -11.81 2.20 15.31
CA VAL A 123 -12.60 1.24 16.10
C VAL A 123 -13.88 0.89 15.36
N ARG A 124 -14.41 -0.31 15.61
CA ARG A 124 -15.76 -0.71 15.18
C ARG A 124 -16.83 -0.07 16.07
N ALA A 125 -18.10 -0.15 15.69
CA ALA A 125 -19.22 0.35 16.47
C ALA A 125 -19.32 -0.26 17.90
N ASP A 126 -18.80 -1.47 18.09
CA ASP A 126 -18.72 -2.13 19.40
C ASP A 126 -17.48 -1.74 20.22
N GLY A 127 -16.68 -0.79 19.74
CA GLY A 127 -15.48 -0.29 20.40
C GLY A 127 -14.22 -1.14 20.18
N ALA A 128 -14.29 -2.24 19.43
CA ALA A 128 -13.12 -3.07 19.16
C ALA A 128 -12.12 -2.35 18.26
N SER A 129 -10.84 -2.24 18.69
CA SER A 129 -9.76 -1.65 17.92
C SER A 129 -9.42 -2.48 16.69
N VAL A 130 -9.44 -1.86 15.52
CA VAL A 130 -9.13 -2.53 14.26
C VAL A 130 -7.66 -2.94 14.21
N ALA A 131 -6.75 -2.02 14.52
CA ALA A 131 -5.31 -2.28 14.49
C ALA A 131 -4.92 -3.36 15.51
N ALA A 132 -5.42 -3.29 16.74
CA ALA A 132 -5.13 -4.28 17.78
C ALA A 132 -5.61 -5.68 17.36
N TRP A 133 -6.82 -5.77 16.81
CA TRP A 133 -7.38 -7.03 16.33
C TRP A 133 -6.56 -7.64 15.20
N MET A 134 -6.17 -6.83 14.22
CA MET A 134 -5.36 -7.30 13.08
C MET A 134 -4.01 -7.86 13.53
N VAL A 135 -3.35 -7.21 14.49
CA VAL A 135 -2.07 -7.69 15.02
C VAL A 135 -2.26 -8.94 15.89
N GLU A 136 -3.28 -8.97 16.75
CA GLU A 136 -3.55 -10.11 17.63
C GLU A 136 -3.88 -11.39 16.86
N HIS A 137 -4.53 -11.27 15.69
CA HIS A 137 -4.86 -12.40 14.82
C HIS A 137 -3.78 -12.69 13.78
N GLY A 138 -2.61 -12.02 13.88
CA GLY A 138 -1.48 -12.23 12.98
C GLY A 138 -1.78 -11.85 11.53
N GLN A 139 -2.71 -10.93 11.30
CA GLN A 139 -3.05 -10.43 9.96
C GLN A 139 -2.22 -9.19 9.59
N ALA A 140 -1.66 -8.51 10.59
CA ALA A 140 -0.73 -7.40 10.45
C ALA A 140 0.36 -7.50 11.50
N LEU A 141 1.39 -6.68 11.37
CA LEU A 141 2.48 -6.56 12.32
C LEU A 141 2.39 -5.21 13.06
N ASP A 142 2.77 -5.21 14.33
CA ASP A 142 3.15 -3.98 15.01
C ASP A 142 4.32 -3.34 14.25
N TRP A 143 4.16 -2.05 13.87
CA TRP A 143 5.24 -1.32 13.22
C TRP A 143 5.88 -0.32 14.18
N PRO A 144 6.94 -0.71 14.91
CA PRO A 144 7.48 0.07 16.03
C PRO A 144 7.84 1.51 15.68
N LYS A 145 8.25 1.75 14.42
CA LYS A 145 8.57 3.09 13.91
C LYS A 145 7.40 4.07 14.04
N TYR A 146 6.17 3.59 13.95
CA TYR A 146 4.96 4.42 13.97
C TYR A 146 4.05 4.13 15.16
N SER A 147 4.09 2.91 15.70
CA SER A 147 3.31 2.51 16.88
C SER A 147 3.98 2.87 18.20
N ASN A 148 5.30 3.06 18.17
CA ASN A 148 6.11 3.10 19.39
C ASN A 148 5.88 1.87 20.30
N GLY A 149 5.57 0.70 19.71
CA GLY A 149 5.32 -0.56 20.39
C GLY A 149 3.92 -0.70 20.98
N ALA A 150 2.97 0.12 20.58
CA ALA A 150 1.60 0.09 21.09
C ALA A 150 0.89 -1.28 20.93
N TYR A 151 1.30 -2.06 19.93
CA TYR A 151 0.71 -3.38 19.64
C TYR A 151 1.68 -4.55 19.91
N ALA A 152 2.78 -4.31 20.63
CA ALA A 152 3.80 -5.33 20.89
C ALA A 152 3.25 -6.54 21.67
N ALA A 153 2.33 -6.30 22.62
CA ALA A 153 1.69 -7.37 23.39
C ALA A 153 0.78 -8.26 22.53
N GLN A 154 -0.01 -7.65 21.63
CA GLN A 154 -0.87 -8.37 20.68
C GLN A 154 -0.02 -9.20 19.71
N GLN A 155 1.07 -8.64 19.21
CA GLN A 155 2.01 -9.36 18.34
C GLN A 155 2.67 -10.53 19.07
N ALA A 156 3.10 -10.35 20.31
CA ALA A 156 3.67 -11.43 21.12
C ALA A 156 2.66 -12.57 21.33
N LYS A 157 1.38 -12.26 21.57
CA LYS A 157 0.29 -13.22 21.70
C LYS A 157 0.07 -13.98 20.38
N ALA A 158 -0.02 -13.28 19.24
CA ALA A 158 -0.16 -13.90 17.93
C ALA A 158 0.98 -14.87 17.61
N LYS A 159 2.21 -14.45 17.93
CA LYS A 159 3.44 -15.25 17.75
C LYS A 159 3.43 -16.51 18.59
N ALA A 160 3.10 -16.39 19.88
CA ALA A 160 3.03 -17.52 20.79
C ALA A 160 1.94 -18.53 20.38
N SER A 161 0.80 -18.03 19.93
CA SER A 161 -0.34 -18.84 19.47
C SER A 161 -0.18 -19.37 18.04
N LYS A 162 0.87 -18.96 17.31
CA LYS A 162 1.13 -19.33 15.91
C LYS A 162 -0.10 -19.12 15.02
N VAL A 163 -0.71 -17.92 15.06
CA VAL A 163 -1.88 -17.59 14.24
C VAL A 163 -1.51 -16.66 13.09
N GLY A 164 -2.32 -16.69 12.02
CA GLY A 164 -2.15 -15.84 10.86
C GLY A 164 -0.77 -16.02 10.20
N LEU A 165 -0.02 -14.95 10.02
CA LEU A 165 1.34 -14.95 9.45
C LEU A 165 2.32 -15.83 10.26
N TRP A 166 2.11 -15.95 11.56
CA TRP A 166 3.00 -16.68 12.47
C TRP A 166 2.87 -18.21 12.40
N VAL A 167 1.97 -18.73 11.56
CA VAL A 167 1.85 -20.18 11.29
C VAL A 167 3.07 -20.70 10.52
N GLY A 168 3.65 -19.89 9.65
CA GLY A 168 4.76 -20.28 8.80
C GLY A 168 5.84 -19.22 8.69
N SER A 169 6.35 -18.99 7.49
CA SER A 169 7.36 -17.97 7.22
C SER A 169 6.84 -16.89 6.28
N PHE A 170 7.26 -15.66 6.51
CA PHE A 170 6.89 -14.51 5.71
C PHE A 170 8.01 -13.47 5.72
N GLN A 171 8.04 -12.65 4.69
CA GLN A 171 8.84 -11.45 4.68
C GLN A 171 8.04 -10.33 5.35
N VAL A 172 8.71 -9.54 6.17
CA VAL A 172 8.11 -8.39 6.84
C VAL A 172 7.62 -7.37 5.79
N PRO A 173 6.38 -6.85 5.87
CA PRO A 173 5.79 -6.04 4.80
C PRO A 173 6.61 -4.81 4.41
N TRP A 174 7.17 -4.08 5.38
CA TRP A 174 8.03 -2.92 5.06
C TRP A 174 9.35 -3.29 4.38
N ASP A 175 9.91 -4.47 4.66
CA ASP A 175 11.10 -4.99 3.99
C ASP A 175 10.75 -5.51 2.59
N TRP A 176 9.58 -6.12 2.44
CA TRP A 176 9.07 -6.55 1.14
C TRP A 176 8.91 -5.36 0.17
N ARG A 177 8.36 -4.22 0.65
CA ARG A 177 8.27 -2.98 -0.15
C ARG A 177 9.60 -2.31 -0.45
N ALA A 178 10.60 -2.52 0.42
CA ALA A 178 11.93 -1.93 0.24
C ALA A 178 12.78 -2.66 -0.79
N GLN A 179 12.38 -3.87 -1.18
CA GLN A 179 13.04 -4.57 -2.28
C GLN A 179 12.84 -3.77 -3.57
N PRO A 180 13.88 -3.63 -4.41
CA PRO A 180 13.68 -3.14 -5.75
C PRO A 180 12.60 -3.99 -6.40
N SER A 181 11.51 -3.38 -6.84
CA SER A 181 10.54 -4.08 -7.66
C SER A 181 11.31 -4.54 -8.89
N ASP A 182 11.37 -5.85 -9.12
CA ASP A 182 11.90 -6.42 -10.37
C ASP A 182 11.12 -5.92 -11.61
N ASP A 183 10.13 -5.07 -11.41
CA ASP A 183 9.29 -4.42 -12.42
C ASP A 183 9.98 -3.25 -13.15
N VAL A 184 11.23 -2.89 -12.82
CA VAL A 184 12.04 -1.92 -13.58
C VAL A 184 13.33 -2.57 -14.10
N GLN A 185 13.19 -3.69 -14.76
CA GLN A 185 14.15 -4.04 -15.80
C GLN A 185 13.65 -3.47 -17.13
N THR A 186 14.17 -2.29 -17.47
CA THR A 186 14.28 -1.86 -18.87
C THR A 186 14.75 -3.07 -19.67
N PRO A 187 14.12 -3.40 -20.80
CA PRO A 187 14.55 -4.52 -21.61
C PRO A 187 15.85 -4.15 -22.31
N SER A 188 16.98 -4.40 -21.68
CA SER A 188 18.22 -4.66 -22.41
C SER A 188 18.25 -6.16 -22.67
N ALA A 189 17.69 -6.54 -23.81
CA ALA A 189 17.86 -7.87 -24.34
C ALA A 189 19.35 -8.26 -24.40
N PRO A 190 19.67 -9.54 -24.06
CA PRO A 190 20.14 -10.36 -25.16
C PRO A 190 19.24 -11.58 -25.39
N LEU A 191 19.02 -11.81 -26.65
CA LEU A 191 18.50 -13.04 -27.21
C LEU A 191 19.26 -14.27 -26.67
N PHE A 192 18.47 -15.34 -26.43
CA PHE A 192 18.91 -16.73 -26.30
C PHE A 192 19.63 -17.15 -25.01
N ALA A 193 18.83 -17.63 -24.07
CA ALA A 193 19.20 -18.83 -23.36
C ALA A 193 18.00 -19.79 -23.36
N LEU A 194 17.98 -20.70 -24.29
CA LEU A 194 17.27 -21.97 -24.19
C LEU A 194 17.85 -22.73 -23.00
N GLY A 195 17.17 -22.69 -21.88
CA GLY A 195 17.49 -23.44 -20.66
C GLY A 195 16.20 -23.87 -20.03
N SER A 196 15.91 -25.16 -20.13
CA SER A 196 14.84 -25.85 -19.44
C SER A 196 14.98 -25.63 -17.92
N GLY A 197 13.95 -25.07 -17.27
CA GLY A 197 13.89 -25.07 -15.81
C GLY A 197 13.24 -23.83 -15.24
N ASN A 198 12.18 -24.06 -14.65
CA ASN A 198 11.31 -23.37 -13.71
C ASN A 198 12.01 -22.32 -12.79
N ALA A 199 12.68 -21.34 -13.34
CA ALA A 199 13.32 -20.27 -12.58
C ALA A 199 12.26 -19.22 -12.18
N GLY A 200 11.50 -19.50 -11.11
CA GLY A 200 10.67 -18.49 -10.44
C GLY A 200 9.27 -18.24 -11.01
N CYS A 201 8.91 -18.79 -12.19
CA CYS A 201 7.59 -18.58 -12.78
C CYS A 201 6.61 -19.68 -12.31
N ASN A 202 5.51 -19.30 -11.70
CA ASN A 202 4.57 -20.24 -11.05
C ASN A 202 3.17 -20.28 -11.68
N ILE A 203 2.94 -19.62 -12.79
CA ILE A 203 1.67 -19.68 -13.53
C ILE A 203 1.81 -20.71 -14.64
N LYS A 204 0.96 -21.73 -14.62
CA LYS A 204 0.97 -22.84 -15.56
C LYS A 204 0.05 -22.56 -16.73
N GLY A 205 0.57 -22.40 -17.93
CA GLY A 205 -0.23 -22.27 -19.15
C GLY A 205 -0.28 -23.59 -19.93
N ASN A 206 -1.44 -24.27 -19.91
CA ASN A 206 -1.67 -25.51 -20.64
C ASN A 206 -2.68 -25.32 -21.78
N ILE A 207 -2.61 -26.15 -22.77
CA ILE A 207 -3.55 -26.20 -23.90
C ILE A 207 -4.49 -27.36 -23.68
N SER A 208 -5.80 -27.06 -23.62
CA SER A 208 -6.83 -28.09 -23.45
C SER A 208 -6.92 -29.02 -24.66
N ALA A 209 -7.68 -30.10 -24.54
CA ALA A 209 -7.94 -31.02 -25.64
C ALA A 209 -8.62 -30.34 -26.84
N GLU A 210 -9.38 -29.25 -26.58
CA GLU A 210 -10.09 -28.44 -27.56
C GLU A 210 -9.20 -27.31 -28.14
N GLY A 211 -7.93 -27.24 -27.74
CA GLY A 211 -6.98 -26.22 -28.19
C GLY A 211 -7.05 -24.89 -27.47
N GLU A 212 -7.84 -24.79 -26.40
CA GLU A 212 -7.93 -23.55 -25.62
C GLU A 212 -6.66 -23.33 -24.78
N ARG A 213 -6.13 -22.13 -24.84
CA ARG A 213 -4.99 -21.68 -24.01
C ARG A 213 -5.50 -21.22 -22.64
N ILE A 214 -5.21 -21.99 -21.61
CA ILE A 214 -5.70 -21.76 -20.25
C ILE A 214 -4.50 -21.61 -19.31
N TYR A 215 -4.49 -20.56 -18.48
CA TYR A 215 -3.49 -20.47 -17.43
C TYR A 215 -4.10 -20.74 -16.05
N HIS A 216 -3.32 -21.37 -15.21
CA HIS A 216 -3.64 -21.72 -13.82
C HIS A 216 -2.66 -21.01 -12.90
N VAL A 217 -3.20 -20.35 -11.88
CA VAL A 217 -2.39 -19.76 -10.80
C VAL A 217 -2.36 -20.68 -9.58
N PRO A 218 -1.33 -20.61 -8.74
CA PRO A 218 -1.28 -21.34 -7.49
C PRO A 218 -2.57 -21.23 -6.69
N GLY A 219 -3.01 -22.32 -6.09
CA GLY A 219 -4.25 -22.36 -5.29
C GLY A 219 -5.53 -22.65 -6.09
N GLN A 220 -5.51 -22.66 -7.41
CA GLN A 220 -6.66 -23.11 -8.20
C GLN A 220 -6.79 -24.63 -8.18
N LYS A 221 -8.05 -25.11 -8.27
CA LYS A 221 -8.40 -26.55 -8.13
C LYS A 221 -7.55 -27.49 -8.98
N TYR A 222 -7.22 -27.10 -10.19
CA TYR A 222 -6.47 -27.95 -11.14
C TYR A 222 -4.99 -27.59 -11.26
N TYR A 223 -4.52 -26.61 -10.47
CA TYR A 223 -3.13 -26.16 -10.55
C TYR A 223 -2.12 -27.27 -10.27
N SER A 224 -2.32 -28.05 -9.20
CA SER A 224 -1.39 -29.11 -8.79
C SER A 224 -1.30 -30.24 -9.80
N VAL A 225 -2.43 -30.57 -10.44
CA VAL A 225 -2.51 -31.69 -11.42
C VAL A 225 -2.16 -31.26 -12.84
N THR A 226 -2.08 -29.97 -13.13
CA THR A 226 -1.67 -29.46 -14.45
C THR A 226 -0.18 -29.64 -14.62
N VAL A 227 0.21 -30.43 -15.63
CA VAL A 227 1.61 -30.65 -16.04
C VAL A 227 1.84 -29.86 -17.33
N ILE A 228 2.94 -29.11 -17.40
CA ILE A 228 3.30 -28.30 -18.58
C ILE A 228 4.12 -29.12 -19.55
N ASN A 229 3.61 -29.24 -20.77
CA ASN A 229 4.29 -29.89 -21.88
C ASN A 229 4.74 -28.83 -22.91
N GLN A 230 5.99 -28.40 -22.81
CA GLN A 230 6.55 -27.38 -23.70
C GLN A 230 6.54 -27.76 -25.17
N ALA A 231 6.62 -29.07 -25.50
CA ALA A 231 6.55 -29.55 -26.88
C ALA A 231 5.17 -29.30 -27.54
N LYS A 232 4.12 -29.11 -26.73
CA LYS A 232 2.78 -28.74 -27.19
C LYS A 232 2.56 -27.23 -27.25
N GLY A 233 3.59 -26.41 -26.97
CA GLY A 233 3.47 -24.97 -26.86
C GLY A 233 2.95 -24.49 -25.53
N GLU A 234 2.83 -25.38 -24.54
CA GLU A 234 2.52 -25.02 -23.18
C GLU A 234 3.73 -24.41 -22.49
N ARG A 235 3.51 -23.46 -21.56
CA ARG A 235 4.63 -22.79 -20.92
C ARG A 235 4.27 -22.24 -19.54
N TRP A 236 5.29 -21.88 -18.81
CA TRP A 236 5.19 -21.16 -17.57
C TRP A 236 5.14 -19.66 -17.84
N PHE A 237 4.39 -18.92 -16.99
CA PHE A 237 4.35 -17.48 -16.97
C PHE A 237 4.69 -16.99 -15.57
N CYS A 238 5.35 -15.85 -15.51
CA CYS A 238 5.70 -15.21 -14.24
C CYS A 238 4.61 -14.26 -13.76
N LEU A 239 3.83 -13.70 -14.69
CA LEU A 239 2.75 -12.75 -14.41
C LEU A 239 1.46 -13.16 -15.13
N GLU A 240 0.31 -12.96 -14.48
CA GLU A 240 -1.00 -13.15 -15.14
C GLU A 240 -1.17 -12.20 -16.34
N ALA A 241 -0.68 -10.96 -16.22
CA ALA A 241 -0.70 -10.00 -17.33
C ALA A 241 0.07 -10.50 -18.57
N GLU A 242 1.18 -11.19 -18.37
CA GLU A 242 1.96 -11.83 -19.44
C GLU A 242 1.15 -12.95 -20.11
N ALA A 243 0.49 -13.79 -19.33
CA ALA A 243 -0.36 -14.86 -19.85
C ALA A 243 -1.53 -14.28 -20.68
N MET A 244 -2.20 -13.25 -20.17
CA MET A 244 -3.30 -12.58 -20.88
C MET A 244 -2.83 -11.89 -22.16
N ALA A 245 -1.71 -11.18 -22.14
CA ALA A 245 -1.12 -10.52 -23.31
C ALA A 245 -0.72 -11.54 -24.40
N ALA A 246 -0.35 -12.76 -23.99
CA ALA A 246 -0.06 -13.87 -24.89
C ALA A 246 -1.30 -14.62 -25.39
N GLY A 247 -2.51 -14.14 -25.07
CA GLY A 247 -3.79 -14.72 -25.51
C GLY A 247 -4.25 -15.94 -24.71
N TRP A 248 -3.79 -16.07 -23.46
CA TRP A 248 -4.23 -17.11 -22.55
C TRP A 248 -5.34 -16.60 -21.64
N ARG A 249 -6.37 -17.40 -21.40
CA ARG A 249 -7.42 -17.07 -20.45
C ARG A 249 -7.20 -17.75 -19.11
N ARG A 250 -7.64 -17.11 -18.04
CA ARG A 250 -7.61 -17.68 -16.70
C ARG A 250 -8.52 -18.90 -16.58
N SER A 251 -8.07 -19.93 -15.86
CA SER A 251 -8.92 -21.06 -15.47
C SER A 251 -10.11 -20.59 -14.61
N LYS A 252 -11.29 -21.12 -14.88
CA LYS A 252 -12.53 -20.76 -14.16
C LYS A 252 -12.67 -21.46 -12.80
N ARG A 253 -11.81 -22.40 -12.46
CA ARG A 253 -11.90 -23.24 -11.25
C ARG A 253 -10.51 -23.45 -10.64
#